data_8a242dc77a17af0f20d714464f65db19
#
_entry.id   8a242dc77a17af0f20d714464f65db19
#
_cell.length_a   1.000
_cell.length_b   1.000
_cell.length_c   1.000
_cell.angle_alpha   90.00
_cell.angle_beta   90.00
_cell.angle_gamma   90.00
#
_symmetry.space_group_name_H-M   'P 1'
#
loop_
_entity.id
_entity.type
_entity.pdbx_description
1 polymer ?
#
loop_
_entity_poly.entity_id
_entity_poly.type
_entity_poly.pdbx_seq_one_letter_code
_entity_poly.pdbx_strand_id
1 'polypeptide(L)'
;MGSLNHWISEIRRPRGETINARKIKSNRYGKYQRIKYYILLLFLAAALLGSLQIGLLDPLSLLARSIGTAVLPTIHTAALGLLSWVKELGLPILATAAQSTYDLLGSLLLPYRQAHFHGILIIGGFFLTVLILNRLITRFWCRAICPLGALLGLFSRWTLFGLEKDEVTCNHCNQCLIACQGADGPDVGVVWRQPECHLCLNCQAVCPQSSLKFKFYPQQTVTTANPAGTQKVDVSRRAVMASLASGVVLVPLLRSGDAFEVNSDPRLIRPPGSLPESQFVERCIRCGQCMRVCPNNALHPTMLQAGAEGIWSPVLIPRIGYCEPTCTLCGQVCPTGAIAELSLVRKVGNETVPPNRIGTAFIDRGRCLPWAMAIPCIVCEEWCPTSPKAVYFSEETVVDRKKDEVKVKRPSVDPQLCTGCGACEYACPVTDRAAIYITSVGESRSKRNQLLLKTRNMSNPRDETS
;
A
#
# COMPACT_ATOMS: atom_id res chain seq x y z
N MET A 1 5.63 -12.34 -7.82
CA MET A 1 5.52 -11.52 -9.06
C MET A 1 6.10 -12.21 -10.30
N GLY A 2 7.34 -12.62 -10.36
CA GLY A 2 7.93 -13.23 -11.55
C GLY A 2 7.20 -14.48 -12.05
N SER A 3 6.87 -15.41 -11.17
CA SER A 3 6.12 -16.63 -11.49
C SER A 3 4.68 -16.32 -11.92
N LEU A 4 4.00 -15.39 -11.23
CA LEU A 4 2.65 -14.94 -11.59
C LEU A 4 2.64 -14.30 -12.99
N ASN A 5 3.61 -13.43 -13.27
CA ASN A 5 3.76 -12.79 -14.56
C ASN A 5 4.03 -13.79 -15.69
N HIS A 6 4.83 -14.83 -15.41
CA HIS A 6 5.08 -15.90 -16.38
C HIS A 6 3.82 -16.72 -16.63
N TRP A 7 3.15 -17.16 -15.57
CA TRP A 7 1.92 -17.95 -15.66
C TRP A 7 0.83 -17.22 -16.46
N ILE A 8 0.58 -15.95 -16.19
CA ILE A 8 -0.37 -15.13 -16.94
C ILE A 8 0.02 -15.01 -18.41
N SER A 9 1.32 -14.90 -18.73
CA SER A 9 1.79 -14.83 -20.10
C SER A 9 1.58 -16.13 -20.90
N GLU A 10 1.47 -17.29 -20.21
CA GLU A 10 1.25 -18.60 -20.83
C GLU A 10 -0.22 -19.02 -20.92
N ILE A 11 -1.13 -18.40 -20.13
CA ILE A 11 -2.55 -18.75 -20.17
C ILE A 11 -3.14 -18.54 -21.57
N ARG A 12 -3.81 -19.56 -22.08
CA ARG A 12 -4.59 -19.57 -23.34
C ARG A 12 -3.85 -18.97 -24.55
N ARG A 13 -2.58 -19.28 -24.71
CA ARG A 13 -1.94 -19.02 -26.01
C ARG A 13 -2.27 -20.18 -26.95
N PRO A 14 -2.97 -19.94 -28.07
CA PRO A 14 -3.25 -21.00 -29.05
C PRO A 14 -1.89 -21.53 -29.59
N ARG A 15 -1.81 -22.77 -29.99
CA ARG A 15 -0.61 -23.40 -30.54
C ARG A 15 -0.60 -23.24 -32.06
N GLY A 16 0.55 -22.90 -32.65
CA GLY A 16 0.74 -22.77 -34.11
C GLY A 16 2.02 -21.99 -34.48
N GLU A 17 2.45 -22.06 -35.73
CA GLU A 17 3.70 -21.41 -36.22
C GLU A 17 3.69 -19.88 -36.07
N THR A 18 2.56 -19.21 -36.35
CA THR A 18 2.38 -17.78 -36.17
C THR A 18 2.60 -17.32 -34.72
N ILE A 19 2.41 -18.23 -33.77
CA ILE A 19 2.53 -17.98 -32.34
C ILE A 19 3.96 -18.06 -31.89
N ASN A 20 4.73 -19.01 -32.44
CA ASN A 20 6.16 -19.11 -32.16
C ASN A 20 6.87 -17.84 -32.62
N ALA A 21 6.53 -17.31 -33.80
CA ALA A 21 7.07 -16.06 -34.30
C ALA A 21 6.69 -14.86 -33.36
N ARG A 22 5.45 -14.83 -32.86
CA ARG A 22 5.01 -13.82 -31.90
C ARG A 22 5.71 -13.93 -30.55
N LYS A 23 5.89 -15.17 -30.02
CA LYS A 23 6.68 -15.43 -28.79
C LYS A 23 8.13 -14.96 -28.95
N ILE A 24 8.78 -15.31 -30.06
CA ILE A 24 10.14 -14.89 -30.36
C ILE A 24 10.21 -13.35 -30.38
N LYS A 25 9.27 -12.67 -31.06
CA LYS A 25 9.24 -11.21 -31.11
C LYS A 25 9.01 -10.58 -29.72
N SER A 26 8.13 -11.15 -28.90
CA SER A 26 7.82 -10.71 -27.53
C SER A 26 8.98 -10.96 -26.56
N ASN A 27 9.76 -12.02 -26.77
CA ASN A 27 10.87 -12.40 -25.91
C ASN A 27 12.18 -11.70 -26.26
N ARG A 28 12.29 -11.11 -27.46
CA ARG A 28 13.49 -10.33 -27.85
C ARG A 28 13.67 -9.10 -26.97
N TYR A 29 14.93 -8.69 -26.83
CA TYR A 29 15.30 -7.45 -26.16
C TYR A 29 14.71 -6.23 -26.89
N GLY A 30 14.05 -5.36 -26.14
CA GLY A 30 13.52 -4.09 -26.63
C GLY A 30 14.18 -2.90 -25.94
N LYS A 31 14.39 -1.80 -26.66
CA LYS A 31 14.99 -0.56 -26.11
C LYS A 31 14.25 -0.01 -24.87
N TYR A 32 12.96 -0.31 -24.72
CA TYR A 32 12.14 0.08 -23.57
C TYR A 32 12.61 -0.55 -22.25
N GLN A 33 13.37 -1.65 -22.29
CA GLN A 33 13.90 -2.31 -21.09
C GLN A 33 14.97 -1.48 -20.37
N ARG A 34 15.55 -0.49 -21.04
CA ARG A 34 16.46 0.50 -20.43
C ARG A 34 15.76 1.34 -19.36
N ILE A 35 14.43 1.53 -19.47
CA ILE A 35 13.63 2.38 -18.57
C ILE A 35 13.81 1.94 -17.13
N LYS A 36 13.86 0.64 -16.83
CA LYS A 36 14.07 0.13 -15.47
C LYS A 36 15.34 0.66 -14.79
N TYR A 37 16.42 0.84 -15.55
CA TYR A 37 17.69 1.37 -15.03
C TYR A 37 17.58 2.87 -14.72
N TYR A 38 16.89 3.63 -15.58
CA TYR A 38 16.64 5.06 -15.33
C TYR A 38 15.72 5.27 -14.13
N ILE A 39 14.68 4.45 -13.97
CA ILE A 39 13.82 4.45 -12.79
C ILE A 39 14.64 4.11 -11.53
N LEU A 40 15.50 3.09 -11.59
CA LEU A 40 16.38 2.75 -10.47
C LEU A 40 17.28 3.92 -10.05
N LEU A 41 17.95 4.56 -11.02
CA LEU A 41 18.84 5.70 -10.76
C LEU A 41 18.09 6.89 -10.17
N LEU A 42 16.92 7.20 -10.70
CA LEU A 42 16.03 8.25 -10.17
C LEU A 42 15.68 7.96 -8.71
N PHE A 43 15.22 6.74 -8.39
CA PHE A 43 14.86 6.39 -7.03
C PHE A 43 16.06 6.26 -6.08
N LEU A 44 17.23 5.85 -6.57
CA LEU A 44 18.45 5.89 -5.75
C LEU A 44 18.84 7.31 -5.39
N ALA A 45 18.78 8.24 -6.35
CA ALA A 45 19.01 9.64 -6.08
C ALA A 45 17.98 10.23 -5.09
N ALA A 46 16.71 9.89 -5.24
CA ALA A 46 15.65 10.26 -4.30
C ALA A 46 15.87 9.66 -2.90
N ALA A 47 16.32 8.41 -2.83
CA ALA A 47 16.60 7.72 -1.56
C ALA A 47 17.76 8.36 -0.78
N LEU A 48 18.79 8.86 -1.47
CA LEU A 48 19.87 9.64 -0.85
C LEU A 48 19.36 10.93 -0.18
N LEU A 49 18.24 11.47 -0.66
CA LEU A 49 17.54 12.61 -0.07
C LEU A 49 16.44 12.19 0.94
N GLY A 50 16.43 10.94 1.38
CA GLY A 50 15.48 10.43 2.38
C GLY A 50 14.08 10.14 1.83
N SER A 51 13.89 9.87 0.54
CA SER A 51 12.58 9.53 -0.03
C SER A 51 12.52 8.08 -0.52
N LEU A 52 11.77 7.21 0.18
CA LEU A 52 11.60 5.80 -0.17
C LEU A 52 10.45 5.56 -1.17
N GLN A 53 10.32 6.40 -2.21
CA GLN A 53 9.32 6.23 -3.28
C GLN A 53 9.49 4.92 -4.06
N ILE A 54 10.65 4.29 -4.01
CA ILE A 54 10.94 2.98 -4.62
C ILE A 54 9.92 1.91 -4.19
N GLY A 55 9.36 2.00 -2.96
CA GLY A 55 8.33 1.11 -2.46
C GLY A 55 7.01 1.11 -3.26
N LEU A 56 6.74 2.14 -4.06
CA LEU A 56 5.60 2.16 -4.97
C LEU A 56 5.73 1.14 -6.10
N LEU A 57 6.95 0.96 -6.63
CA LEU A 57 7.26 0.08 -7.74
C LEU A 57 7.99 -1.21 -7.32
N ASP A 58 8.26 -1.37 -6.02
CA ASP A 58 8.81 -2.62 -5.50
C ASP A 58 7.81 -3.77 -5.71
N PRO A 59 8.24 -4.90 -6.32
CA PRO A 59 7.34 -5.99 -6.66
C PRO A 59 6.71 -6.69 -5.45
N LEU A 60 7.38 -6.69 -4.28
CA LEU A 60 6.85 -7.28 -3.06
C LEU A 60 5.78 -6.38 -2.44
N SER A 61 6.07 -5.10 -2.30
CA SER A 61 5.14 -4.11 -1.78
C SER A 61 3.92 -3.95 -2.67
N LEU A 62 4.12 -3.93 -3.99
CA LEU A 62 3.03 -3.87 -4.97
C LEU A 62 2.12 -5.10 -4.86
N LEU A 63 2.69 -6.31 -4.81
CA LEU A 63 1.91 -7.53 -4.69
C LEU A 63 1.14 -7.59 -3.38
N ALA A 64 1.82 -7.34 -2.25
CA ALA A 64 1.21 -7.36 -0.92
C ALA A 64 0.06 -6.36 -0.80
N ARG A 65 0.27 -5.12 -1.28
CA ARG A 65 -0.76 -4.08 -1.30
C ARG A 65 -1.92 -4.48 -2.21
N SER A 66 -1.66 -4.85 -3.47
CA SER A 66 -2.72 -5.15 -4.44
C SER A 66 -3.57 -6.35 -4.01
N ILE A 67 -2.95 -7.42 -3.51
CA ILE A 67 -3.69 -8.57 -2.99
C ILE A 67 -4.47 -8.18 -1.73
N GLY A 68 -3.80 -7.53 -0.76
CA GLY A 68 -4.41 -7.23 0.54
C GLY A 68 -5.53 -6.20 0.48
N THR A 69 -5.41 -5.16 -0.35
CA THR A 69 -6.38 -4.05 -0.37
C THR A 69 -7.31 -4.03 -1.58
N ALA A 70 -7.03 -4.82 -2.64
CA ALA A 70 -7.89 -4.85 -3.82
C ALA A 70 -8.43 -6.26 -4.12
N VAL A 71 -7.56 -7.27 -4.28
CA VAL A 71 -7.98 -8.59 -4.76
C VAL A 71 -8.81 -9.33 -3.71
N LEU A 72 -8.30 -9.47 -2.48
CA LEU A 72 -9.00 -10.20 -1.41
C LEU A 72 -10.35 -9.56 -1.04
N PRO A 73 -10.46 -8.23 -0.83
CA PRO A 73 -11.76 -7.60 -0.58
C PRO A 73 -12.75 -7.80 -1.73
N THR A 74 -12.29 -7.70 -2.98
CA THR A 74 -13.16 -7.91 -4.15
C THR A 74 -13.66 -9.35 -4.24
N ILE A 75 -12.78 -10.34 -4.02
CA ILE A 75 -13.16 -11.76 -3.97
C ILE A 75 -14.18 -12.01 -2.85
N HIS A 76 -13.95 -11.43 -1.67
CA HIS A 76 -14.86 -11.55 -0.53
C HIS A 76 -16.24 -10.98 -0.85
N THR A 77 -16.30 -9.76 -1.41
CA THR A 77 -17.56 -9.13 -1.82
C THR A 77 -18.28 -9.93 -2.90
N ALA A 78 -17.54 -10.44 -3.90
CA ALA A 78 -18.10 -11.28 -4.95
C ALA A 78 -18.64 -12.61 -4.41
N ALA A 79 -17.95 -13.24 -3.46
CA ALA A 79 -18.39 -14.47 -2.81
C ALA A 79 -19.67 -14.26 -2.00
N LEU A 80 -19.77 -13.16 -1.25
CA LEU A 80 -21.00 -12.79 -0.53
C LEU A 80 -22.16 -12.49 -1.49
N GLY A 81 -21.90 -11.75 -2.57
CA GLY A 81 -22.90 -11.48 -3.61
C GLY A 81 -23.40 -12.75 -4.30
N LEU A 82 -22.50 -13.70 -4.59
CA LEU A 82 -22.88 -15.00 -5.15
C LEU A 82 -23.72 -15.81 -4.16
N LEU A 83 -23.33 -15.79 -2.88
CA LEU A 83 -24.07 -16.50 -1.83
C LEU A 83 -25.47 -15.93 -1.64
N SER A 84 -25.64 -14.59 -1.64
CA SER A 84 -26.96 -13.95 -1.56
C SER A 84 -27.82 -14.32 -2.77
N TRP A 85 -27.24 -14.28 -3.96
CA TRP A 85 -27.96 -14.68 -5.19
C TRP A 85 -28.41 -16.16 -5.16
N VAL A 86 -27.54 -17.10 -4.69
CA VAL A 86 -27.90 -18.52 -4.54
C VAL A 86 -29.03 -18.70 -3.52
N LYS A 87 -29.06 -17.92 -2.45
CA LYS A 87 -30.17 -17.96 -1.47
C LYS A 87 -31.50 -17.46 -2.06
N GLU A 88 -31.46 -16.44 -2.91
CA GLU A 88 -32.62 -15.91 -3.61
C GLU A 88 -33.23 -16.91 -4.62
N LEU A 89 -32.45 -17.88 -5.14
CA LEU A 89 -32.93 -18.95 -6.01
C LEU A 89 -33.90 -19.94 -5.31
N GLY A 90 -34.01 -19.88 -3.98
CA GLY A 90 -34.95 -20.73 -3.22
C GLY A 90 -34.61 -22.23 -3.18
N LEU A 91 -33.36 -22.62 -3.50
CA LEU A 91 -32.89 -24.00 -3.47
C LEU A 91 -32.15 -24.29 -2.15
N PRO A 92 -32.79 -24.90 -1.13
CA PRO A 92 -32.23 -25.03 0.21
C PRO A 92 -30.95 -25.87 0.26
N ILE A 93 -30.86 -26.94 -0.51
CA ILE A 93 -29.68 -27.80 -0.55
C ILE A 93 -28.47 -27.06 -1.12
N LEU A 94 -28.69 -26.26 -2.17
CA LEU A 94 -27.63 -25.48 -2.81
C LEU A 94 -27.18 -24.32 -1.91
N ALA A 95 -28.09 -23.68 -1.20
CA ALA A 95 -27.83 -22.61 -0.25
C ALA A 95 -27.01 -23.10 0.96
N THR A 96 -27.34 -24.26 1.52
CA THR A 96 -26.58 -24.85 2.65
C THR A 96 -25.18 -25.28 2.21
N ALA A 97 -25.02 -25.90 1.06
CA ALA A 97 -23.71 -26.28 0.50
C ALA A 97 -22.84 -25.06 0.22
N ALA A 98 -23.42 -24.00 -0.37
CA ALA A 98 -22.72 -22.75 -0.63
C ALA A 98 -22.30 -22.05 0.68
N GLN A 99 -23.15 -22.04 1.71
CA GLN A 99 -22.82 -21.49 3.03
C GLN A 99 -21.69 -22.28 3.69
N SER A 100 -21.74 -23.60 3.72
CA SER A 100 -20.68 -24.45 4.30
C SER A 100 -19.33 -24.25 3.58
N THR A 101 -19.36 -24.10 2.26
CA THR A 101 -18.16 -23.81 1.47
C THR A 101 -17.59 -22.43 1.81
N TYR A 102 -18.46 -21.43 1.95
CA TYR A 102 -18.06 -20.09 2.33
C TYR A 102 -17.47 -20.04 3.75
N ASP A 103 -18.06 -20.74 4.72
CA ASP A 103 -17.58 -20.80 6.10
C ASP A 103 -16.21 -21.49 6.19
N LEU A 104 -16.00 -22.55 5.41
CA LEU A 104 -14.70 -23.22 5.30
C LEU A 104 -13.63 -22.30 4.68
N LEU A 105 -13.95 -21.61 3.58
CA LEU A 105 -13.05 -20.64 2.97
C LEU A 105 -12.83 -19.43 3.89
N GLY A 106 -13.85 -19.01 4.62
CA GLY A 106 -13.79 -17.92 5.57
C GLY A 106 -12.82 -18.19 6.73
N SER A 107 -12.82 -19.41 7.26
CA SER A 107 -11.91 -19.80 8.33
C SER A 107 -10.44 -19.87 7.89
N LEU A 108 -10.16 -20.12 6.61
CA LEU A 108 -8.81 -20.33 6.09
C LEU A 108 -8.20 -19.11 5.40
N LEU A 109 -8.99 -18.33 4.66
CA LEU A 109 -8.48 -17.33 3.71
C LEU A 109 -9.06 -15.93 3.89
N LEU A 110 -10.30 -15.80 4.37
CA LEU A 110 -10.99 -14.52 4.41
C LEU A 110 -10.89 -13.88 5.80
N PRO A 111 -10.78 -12.56 5.90
CA PRO A 111 -10.81 -11.88 7.17
C PRO A 111 -12.21 -11.97 7.79
N TYR A 112 -12.29 -12.00 9.11
CA TYR A 112 -13.55 -12.08 9.87
C TYR A 112 -14.54 -10.95 9.53
N ARG A 113 -14.03 -9.75 9.25
CA ARG A 113 -14.82 -8.62 8.77
C ARG A 113 -14.50 -8.34 7.30
N GLN A 114 -15.53 -8.00 6.55
CA GLN A 114 -15.38 -7.52 5.18
C GLN A 114 -14.62 -6.18 5.19
N ALA A 115 -13.41 -6.21 4.66
CA ALA A 115 -12.60 -5.01 4.56
C ALA A 115 -12.99 -4.21 3.31
N HIS A 116 -13.27 -2.94 3.50
CA HIS A 116 -13.49 -1.96 2.43
C HIS A 116 -12.36 -0.94 2.45
N PHE A 117 -11.72 -0.70 1.31
CA PHE A 117 -10.64 0.29 1.24
C PHE A 117 -10.98 1.42 0.26
N HIS A 118 -10.75 2.67 0.68
CA HIS A 118 -10.79 3.80 -0.23
C HIS A 118 -9.71 3.64 -1.31
N GLY A 119 -10.03 4.00 -2.56
CA GLY A 119 -9.08 3.89 -3.66
C GLY A 119 -8.83 2.49 -4.19
N ILE A 120 -9.62 1.48 -3.79
CA ILE A 120 -9.53 0.10 -4.26
C ILE A 120 -9.51 0.01 -5.80
N LEU A 121 -10.30 0.83 -6.48
CA LEU A 121 -10.37 0.86 -7.94
C LEU A 121 -9.06 1.37 -8.57
N ILE A 122 -8.38 2.33 -7.95
CA ILE A 122 -7.11 2.86 -8.47
C ILE A 122 -6.00 1.83 -8.27
N ILE A 123 -5.89 1.25 -7.07
CA ILE A 123 -4.88 0.22 -6.76
C ILE A 123 -5.13 -1.04 -7.58
N GLY A 124 -6.39 -1.49 -7.64
CA GLY A 124 -6.80 -2.65 -8.43
C GLY A 124 -6.65 -2.43 -9.94
N GLY A 125 -7.03 -1.26 -10.43
CA GLY A 125 -6.85 -0.85 -11.83
C GLY A 125 -5.39 -0.79 -12.24
N PHE A 126 -4.52 -0.23 -11.40
CA PHE A 126 -3.07 -0.24 -11.62
C PHE A 126 -2.53 -1.67 -11.69
N PHE A 127 -2.92 -2.52 -10.75
CA PHE A 127 -2.52 -3.93 -10.75
C PHE A 127 -3.02 -4.68 -11.97
N LEU A 128 -4.29 -4.48 -12.35
CA LEU A 128 -4.88 -5.08 -13.55
C LEU A 128 -4.14 -4.62 -14.83
N THR A 129 -3.78 -3.35 -14.91
CA THR A 129 -2.97 -2.81 -16.02
C THR A 129 -1.63 -3.53 -16.11
N VAL A 130 -0.95 -3.74 -14.99
CA VAL A 130 0.30 -4.53 -14.95
C VAL A 130 0.07 -5.95 -15.46
N LEU A 131 -1.02 -6.61 -15.06
CA LEU A 131 -1.36 -7.96 -15.51
C LEU A 131 -1.64 -8.01 -17.03
N ILE A 132 -2.37 -7.03 -17.57
CA ILE A 132 -2.66 -6.92 -19.00
C ILE A 132 -1.37 -6.69 -19.79
N LEU A 133 -0.49 -5.81 -19.34
CA LEU A 133 0.81 -5.56 -19.97
C LEU A 133 1.71 -6.81 -19.95
N ASN A 134 1.67 -7.60 -18.88
CA ASN A 134 2.35 -8.88 -18.80
C ASN A 134 1.76 -9.94 -19.78
N ARG A 135 0.49 -9.80 -20.17
CA ARG A 135 -0.14 -10.65 -21.19
C ARG A 135 0.33 -10.30 -22.59
N LEU A 136 0.64 -9.02 -22.84
CA LEU A 136 1.14 -8.54 -24.15
C LEU A 136 2.63 -8.82 -24.32
N ILE A 137 3.44 -8.58 -23.30
CA ILE A 137 4.89 -8.75 -23.30
C ILE A 137 5.27 -9.65 -22.12
N THR A 138 6.00 -10.73 -22.39
CA THR A 138 6.44 -11.68 -21.36
C THR A 138 7.22 -10.94 -20.26
N ARG A 139 6.72 -11.04 -19.01
CA ARG A 139 7.30 -10.41 -17.82
C ARG A 139 7.57 -8.90 -17.97
N PHE A 140 6.61 -8.17 -18.59
CA PHE A 140 6.76 -6.73 -18.87
C PHE A 140 7.22 -5.95 -17.62
N TRP A 141 6.58 -6.17 -16.47
CA TRP A 141 6.94 -5.48 -15.22
C TRP A 141 8.42 -5.67 -14.87
N CYS A 142 8.88 -6.92 -14.83
CA CYS A 142 10.25 -7.25 -14.44
C CYS A 142 11.29 -6.74 -15.44
N ARG A 143 10.93 -6.69 -16.73
CA ARG A 143 11.82 -6.33 -17.84
C ARG A 143 11.89 -4.83 -18.07
N ALA A 144 10.80 -4.07 -17.81
CA ALA A 144 10.68 -2.67 -18.21
C ALA A 144 10.64 -1.67 -17.05
N ILE A 145 10.03 -2.03 -15.91
CA ILE A 145 9.69 -1.05 -14.86
C ILE A 145 10.37 -1.40 -13.53
N CYS A 146 10.53 -2.68 -13.20
CA CYS A 146 10.96 -3.13 -11.87
C CYS A 146 12.36 -2.64 -11.48
N PRO A 147 12.50 -1.78 -10.44
CA PRO A 147 13.80 -1.30 -10.00
C PRO A 147 14.66 -2.42 -9.40
N LEU A 148 14.05 -3.41 -8.74
CA LEU A 148 14.76 -4.59 -8.24
C LEU A 148 15.37 -5.40 -9.40
N GLY A 149 14.64 -5.57 -10.51
CA GLY A 149 15.13 -6.22 -11.70
C GLY A 149 16.30 -5.47 -12.35
N ALA A 150 16.30 -4.14 -12.29
CA ALA A 150 17.41 -3.31 -12.74
C ALA A 150 18.65 -3.46 -11.84
N LEU A 151 18.44 -3.46 -10.50
CA LEU A 151 19.52 -3.64 -9.53
C LEU A 151 20.21 -4.99 -9.70
N LEU A 152 19.44 -6.07 -9.81
CA LEU A 152 19.98 -7.41 -10.09
C LEU A 152 20.73 -7.46 -11.42
N GLY A 153 20.20 -6.77 -12.45
CA GLY A 153 20.88 -6.63 -13.74
C GLY A 153 22.22 -5.90 -13.66
N LEU A 154 22.38 -4.91 -12.79
CA LEU A 154 23.66 -4.25 -12.55
C LEU A 154 24.66 -5.18 -11.86
N PHE A 155 24.21 -5.92 -10.84
CA PHE A 155 25.05 -6.87 -10.11
C PHE A 155 25.41 -8.11 -10.94
N SER A 156 24.63 -8.46 -11.96
CA SER A 156 24.91 -9.61 -12.82
C SER A 156 26.26 -9.51 -13.52
N ARG A 157 26.85 -8.31 -13.62
CA ARG A 157 28.19 -8.12 -14.14
C ARG A 157 29.28 -8.96 -13.43
N TRP A 158 29.06 -9.27 -12.16
CA TRP A 158 29.99 -10.04 -11.33
C TRP A 158 29.53 -11.49 -11.13
N THR A 159 28.62 -11.99 -11.99
CA THR A 159 28.17 -13.38 -11.86
C THR A 159 29.31 -14.36 -12.23
N LEU A 160 29.47 -15.37 -11.38
CA LEU A 160 30.44 -16.47 -11.58
C LEU A 160 29.85 -17.60 -12.42
N PHE A 161 28.54 -17.63 -12.60
CA PHE A 161 27.76 -18.66 -13.27
C PHE A 161 27.02 -18.05 -14.46
N GLY A 162 27.18 -18.59 -15.64
CA GLY A 162 26.60 -18.01 -16.83
C GLY A 162 26.41 -18.99 -17.98
N LEU A 163 25.76 -18.51 -19.03
CA LEU A 163 25.43 -19.27 -20.22
C LEU A 163 26.56 -19.24 -21.23
N GLU A 164 27.01 -20.42 -21.66
CA GLU A 164 27.91 -20.63 -22.77
C GLU A 164 27.14 -21.25 -23.91
N LYS A 165 27.32 -20.73 -25.12
CA LYS A 165 26.71 -21.25 -26.35
C LYS A 165 27.78 -21.76 -27.27
N ASP A 166 27.63 -23.01 -27.70
CA ASP A 166 28.45 -23.59 -28.75
C ASP A 166 27.75 -23.33 -30.10
N GLU A 167 28.35 -22.46 -30.91
CA GLU A 167 27.82 -22.09 -32.22
C GLU A 167 27.95 -23.20 -33.25
N VAL A 168 28.95 -24.10 -33.11
CA VAL A 168 29.20 -25.19 -34.06
C VAL A 168 28.09 -26.23 -33.99
N THR A 169 27.61 -26.55 -32.79
CA THR A 169 26.55 -27.54 -32.59
C THR A 169 25.16 -26.95 -32.72
N CYS A 170 25.01 -25.62 -32.80
CA CYS A 170 23.70 -24.97 -32.87
C CYS A 170 23.06 -25.02 -34.25
N ASN A 171 21.88 -25.62 -34.38
CA ASN A 171 21.11 -25.72 -35.63
C ASN A 171 20.12 -24.56 -35.86
N HIS A 172 20.21 -23.50 -35.08
CA HIS A 172 19.38 -22.30 -35.17
C HIS A 172 17.84 -22.52 -35.10
N CYS A 173 17.38 -23.57 -34.41
CA CYS A 173 15.94 -23.93 -34.27
C CYS A 173 15.13 -22.94 -33.47
N ASN A 174 15.70 -21.94 -32.78
CA ASN A 174 15.09 -20.91 -31.99
C ASN A 174 14.21 -21.39 -30.80
N GLN A 175 14.28 -22.65 -30.42
CA GLN A 175 13.55 -23.18 -29.26
C GLN A 175 13.94 -22.46 -27.96
N CYS A 176 15.21 -22.12 -27.82
CA CYS A 176 15.70 -21.34 -26.67
C CYS A 176 15.06 -19.95 -26.59
N LEU A 177 14.79 -19.29 -27.72
CA LEU A 177 14.10 -17.98 -27.78
C LEU A 177 12.64 -18.09 -27.34
N ILE A 178 11.96 -19.16 -27.75
CA ILE A 178 10.57 -19.41 -27.38
C ILE A 178 10.46 -19.63 -25.86
N ALA A 179 11.45 -20.31 -25.27
CA ALA A 179 11.50 -20.61 -23.83
C ALA A 179 12.09 -19.47 -22.98
N CYS A 180 12.75 -18.49 -23.58
CA CYS A 180 13.43 -17.41 -22.86
C CYS A 180 12.44 -16.47 -22.17
N GLN A 181 12.60 -16.28 -20.86
CA GLN A 181 11.78 -15.38 -20.06
C GLN A 181 12.44 -14.01 -19.82
N GLY A 182 13.77 -13.93 -19.99
CA GLY A 182 14.56 -12.74 -19.63
C GLY A 182 14.84 -11.78 -20.78
N ALA A 183 14.54 -12.14 -22.03
CA ALA A 183 14.91 -11.39 -23.23
C ALA A 183 16.40 -11.43 -23.58
N ASP A 184 17.08 -12.47 -23.16
CA ASP A 184 18.46 -12.68 -23.57
C ASP A 184 18.56 -12.92 -25.08
N GLY A 185 17.59 -13.61 -25.68
CA GLY A 185 17.51 -13.83 -27.13
C GLY A 185 18.85 -14.35 -27.72
N PRO A 186 19.22 -15.60 -27.48
CA PRO A 186 20.42 -16.19 -28.11
C PRO A 186 20.18 -16.37 -29.63
N ASP A 187 20.15 -15.26 -30.37
CA ASP A 187 20.16 -15.26 -31.84
C ASP A 187 21.55 -15.60 -32.34
N VAL A 188 21.65 -15.96 -33.62
CA VAL A 188 22.93 -16.22 -34.31
C VAL A 188 23.87 -15.04 -34.10
N GLY A 189 25.05 -15.31 -33.55
CA GLY A 189 26.09 -14.30 -33.32
C GLY A 189 25.78 -13.27 -32.23
N VAL A 190 24.73 -13.44 -31.46
CA VAL A 190 24.41 -12.55 -30.31
C VAL A 190 24.99 -13.13 -29.03
N VAL A 191 25.86 -12.39 -28.41
CA VAL A 191 26.46 -12.73 -27.13
C VAL A 191 25.37 -12.68 -26.03
N TRP A 192 25.43 -13.61 -25.08
CA TRP A 192 24.56 -13.67 -23.93
C TRP A 192 24.42 -12.32 -23.19
N ARG A 193 23.21 -11.87 -23.04
CA ARG A 193 22.88 -10.61 -22.34
C ARG A 193 22.73 -10.87 -20.84
N GLN A 194 23.85 -10.95 -20.17
CA GLN A 194 23.93 -11.20 -18.73
C GLN A 194 23.00 -10.36 -17.87
N PRO A 195 22.87 -9.02 -18.04
CA PRO A 195 21.98 -8.18 -17.24
C PRO A 195 20.48 -8.50 -17.39
N GLU A 196 20.09 -9.15 -18.47
CA GLU A 196 18.69 -9.48 -18.77
C GLU A 196 18.35 -10.95 -18.48
N CYS A 197 19.34 -11.79 -18.23
CA CYS A 197 19.16 -13.21 -17.98
C CYS A 197 18.69 -13.48 -16.54
N HIS A 198 17.65 -14.29 -16.39
CA HIS A 198 17.13 -14.71 -15.09
C HIS A 198 17.71 -16.02 -14.57
N LEU A 199 18.68 -16.60 -15.26
CA LEU A 199 19.29 -17.90 -14.92
C LEU A 199 18.24 -19.00 -14.66
N CYS A 200 17.15 -19.01 -15.44
CA CYS A 200 16.04 -19.95 -15.25
C CYS A 200 16.30 -21.34 -15.86
N LEU A 201 17.41 -21.53 -16.56
CA LEU A 201 17.87 -22.78 -17.20
C LEU A 201 16.95 -23.34 -18.30
N ASN A 202 15.80 -22.72 -18.58
CA ASN A 202 14.82 -23.20 -19.55
C ASN A 202 15.42 -23.36 -20.96
N CYS A 203 16.30 -22.43 -21.38
CA CYS A 203 16.92 -22.49 -22.69
C CYS A 203 17.83 -23.72 -22.85
N GLN A 204 18.51 -24.13 -21.78
CA GLN A 204 19.32 -25.37 -21.78
C GLN A 204 18.40 -26.60 -21.84
N ALA A 205 17.32 -26.62 -21.08
CA ALA A 205 16.41 -27.77 -21.01
C ALA A 205 15.69 -28.05 -22.34
N VAL A 206 15.39 -27.01 -23.14
CA VAL A 206 14.69 -27.18 -24.43
C VAL A 206 15.60 -27.30 -25.63
N CYS A 207 16.93 -27.21 -25.45
CA CYS A 207 17.90 -27.27 -26.54
C CYS A 207 18.11 -28.72 -27.03
N PRO A 208 17.67 -29.10 -28.25
CA PRO A 208 17.76 -30.48 -28.71
C PRO A 208 19.20 -30.89 -29.00
N GLN A 209 20.08 -29.93 -29.32
CA GLN A 209 21.47 -30.15 -29.62
C GLN A 209 22.41 -30.02 -28.43
N SER A 210 21.87 -29.73 -27.23
CA SER A 210 22.65 -29.45 -26.00
C SER A 210 23.79 -28.41 -26.22
N SER A 211 23.60 -27.51 -27.19
CA SER A 211 24.54 -26.42 -27.51
C SER A 211 24.60 -25.30 -26.48
N LEU A 212 23.64 -25.26 -25.55
CA LEU A 212 23.58 -24.27 -24.47
C LEU A 212 23.87 -24.94 -23.13
N LYS A 213 24.90 -24.48 -22.44
CA LYS A 213 25.32 -25.02 -21.14
C LYS A 213 25.56 -23.88 -20.15
N PHE A 214 25.10 -24.04 -18.92
CA PHE A 214 25.50 -23.15 -17.84
C PHE A 214 26.74 -23.68 -17.16
N LYS A 215 27.74 -22.82 -17.04
CA LYS A 215 29.02 -23.15 -16.42
C LYS A 215 29.45 -22.08 -15.42
N PHE A 216 30.33 -22.47 -14.49
CA PHE A 216 31.10 -21.53 -13.69
C PHE A 216 32.17 -20.89 -14.57
N TYR A 217 32.34 -19.57 -14.48
CA TYR A 217 33.28 -18.79 -15.31
C TYR A 217 33.12 -19.11 -16.81
N PRO A 218 31.91 -18.81 -17.40
CA PRO A 218 31.66 -19.12 -18.80
C PRO A 218 32.72 -18.42 -19.69
N GLN A 219 33.42 -19.17 -20.52
CA GLN A 219 34.26 -18.57 -21.54
C GLN A 219 33.35 -17.96 -22.59
N GLN A 220 33.46 -16.66 -22.73
CA GLN A 220 32.72 -15.96 -23.77
C GLN A 220 33.51 -16.10 -25.07
N THR A 221 33.05 -16.97 -25.96
CA THR A 221 33.48 -16.99 -27.32
C THR A 221 33.06 -15.69 -28.00
N VAL A 222 34.02 -14.76 -28.06
CA VAL A 222 33.88 -13.53 -28.81
C VAL A 222 33.95 -13.88 -30.28
N THR A 223 32.81 -14.08 -30.93
CA THR A 223 32.79 -14.13 -32.40
C THR A 223 33.20 -12.75 -32.92
N THR A 224 34.13 -12.77 -33.85
CA THR A 224 34.87 -11.64 -34.45
C THR A 224 33.97 -10.57 -35.12
N ALA A 225 32.67 -10.79 -35.23
CA ALA A 225 31.74 -9.90 -35.91
C ALA A 225 31.26 -8.68 -35.10
N ASN A 226 31.34 -8.68 -33.75
CA ASN A 226 30.98 -7.51 -32.92
C ASN A 226 31.66 -7.56 -31.54
N PRO A 227 32.90 -7.13 -31.38
CA PRO A 227 33.63 -7.20 -30.10
C PRO A 227 33.15 -6.23 -29.03
N ALA A 228 32.24 -5.32 -29.33
CA ALA A 228 31.90 -4.19 -28.44
C ALA A 228 30.54 -4.27 -27.74
N GLY A 229 29.74 -5.35 -27.91
CA GLY A 229 28.30 -5.10 -27.84
C GLY A 229 27.49 -5.59 -26.63
N THR A 230 27.96 -6.46 -25.70
CA THR A 230 26.90 -7.23 -25.05
C THR A 230 27.00 -7.52 -23.56
N GLN A 231 28.08 -7.24 -22.92
CA GLN A 231 28.21 -7.40 -21.46
C GLN A 231 27.79 -6.17 -20.65
N LYS A 232 27.54 -5.04 -21.31
CA LYS A 232 27.23 -3.77 -20.64
C LYS A 232 25.74 -3.53 -20.61
N VAL A 233 25.29 -3.00 -19.49
CA VAL A 233 23.94 -2.43 -19.37
C VAL A 233 23.77 -1.38 -20.47
N ASP A 234 22.70 -1.52 -21.26
CA ASP A 234 22.42 -0.65 -22.39
C ASP A 234 21.77 0.66 -21.90
N VAL A 235 22.60 1.62 -21.48
CA VAL A 235 22.14 2.93 -20.99
C VAL A 235 22.92 4.06 -21.67
N SER A 236 22.26 5.16 -21.97
CA SER A 236 22.92 6.34 -22.52
C SER A 236 23.41 7.27 -21.39
N ARG A 237 24.62 7.82 -21.53
CA ARG A 237 25.20 8.74 -20.53
C ARG A 237 24.29 9.92 -20.24
N ARG A 238 23.69 10.53 -21.26
CA ARG A 238 22.76 11.66 -21.11
C ARG A 238 21.53 11.29 -20.29
N ALA A 239 20.90 10.13 -20.55
CA ALA A 239 19.71 9.71 -19.80
C ALA A 239 20.04 9.31 -18.36
N VAL A 240 21.24 8.77 -18.08
CA VAL A 240 21.74 8.52 -16.73
C VAL A 240 21.83 9.84 -15.94
N MET A 241 22.50 10.86 -16.51
CA MET A 241 22.61 12.17 -15.86
C MET A 241 21.25 12.82 -15.67
N ALA A 242 20.37 12.76 -16.66
CA ALA A 242 19.00 13.27 -16.55
C ALA A 242 18.20 12.54 -15.46
N SER A 243 18.31 11.22 -15.34
CA SER A 243 17.62 10.43 -14.32
C SER A 243 18.10 10.78 -12.90
N LEU A 244 19.40 10.93 -12.70
CA LEU A 244 19.98 11.33 -11.42
C LEU A 244 19.53 12.76 -11.06
N ALA A 245 19.66 13.71 -11.99
CA ALA A 245 19.21 15.09 -11.79
C ALA A 245 17.71 15.16 -11.48
N SER A 246 16.89 14.40 -12.22
CA SER A 246 15.44 14.33 -11.96
C SER A 246 15.13 13.78 -10.57
N GLY A 247 15.86 12.77 -10.09
CA GLY A 247 15.70 12.24 -8.73
C GLY A 247 16.04 13.25 -7.65
N VAL A 248 17.09 14.06 -7.86
CA VAL A 248 17.48 15.13 -6.93
C VAL A 248 16.45 16.27 -6.91
N VAL A 249 15.91 16.65 -8.07
CA VAL A 249 14.92 17.74 -8.19
C VAL A 249 13.52 17.28 -7.74
N LEU A 250 13.19 16.03 -7.96
CA LEU A 250 11.86 15.49 -7.65
C LEU A 250 11.53 15.59 -6.16
N VAL A 251 12.48 15.29 -5.27
CA VAL A 251 12.22 15.26 -3.82
C VAL A 251 11.87 16.65 -3.26
N PRO A 252 12.67 17.70 -3.50
CA PRO A 252 12.28 19.06 -3.10
C PRO A 252 10.95 19.50 -3.74
N LEU A 253 10.72 19.15 -5.02
CA LEU A 253 9.47 19.48 -5.70
C LEU A 253 8.25 18.80 -5.04
N LEU A 254 8.36 17.53 -4.66
CA LEU A 254 7.31 16.83 -3.94
C LEU A 254 7.09 17.37 -2.53
N ARG A 255 8.12 17.94 -1.91
CA ARG A 255 8.09 18.51 -0.55
C ARG A 255 7.78 19.99 -0.53
N SER A 256 7.86 20.69 -1.67
CA SER A 256 7.58 22.14 -1.75
C SER A 256 6.09 22.51 -1.63
N GLY A 257 5.19 21.54 -1.72
CA GLY A 257 3.79 21.76 -1.39
C GLY A 257 3.61 21.86 0.13
N ASP A 258 2.78 22.80 0.59
CA ASP A 258 2.49 23.17 2.00
C ASP A 258 2.14 22.00 2.95
N ALA A 259 2.04 20.78 2.43
CA ALA A 259 1.69 19.58 3.19
C ALA A 259 2.76 19.11 4.20
N PHE A 260 4.01 19.61 4.10
CA PHE A 260 5.10 19.09 4.94
C PHE A 260 5.45 19.95 6.15
N GLU A 261 5.16 21.25 6.17
CA GLU A 261 5.72 22.09 7.25
C GLU A 261 4.70 22.73 8.21
N VAL A 262 3.52 23.13 7.80
CA VAL A 262 2.67 23.95 8.67
C VAL A 262 1.20 23.53 8.72
N ASN A 263 0.65 23.00 7.65
CA ASN A 263 -0.76 22.59 7.58
C ASN A 263 -0.87 21.16 7.04
N SER A 264 -0.49 20.16 7.84
CA SER A 264 -1.00 18.81 7.58
C SER A 264 -2.52 18.89 7.54
N ASP A 265 -3.14 18.31 6.50
CA ASP A 265 -4.60 18.16 6.48
C ASP A 265 -5.04 17.66 7.86
N PRO A 266 -5.89 18.39 8.60
CA PRO A 266 -6.30 17.97 9.94
C PRO A 266 -7.00 16.61 9.94
N ARG A 267 -7.40 16.11 8.78
CA ARG A 267 -7.93 14.76 8.59
C ARG A 267 -6.87 13.69 8.36
N LEU A 268 -5.59 14.07 8.25
CA LEU A 268 -4.49 13.12 8.11
C LEU A 268 -4.13 12.50 9.47
N ILE A 269 -4.95 11.57 9.92
CA ILE A 269 -4.77 10.87 11.18
C ILE A 269 -3.95 9.61 10.91
N ARG A 270 -2.74 9.53 11.47
CA ARG A 270 -1.87 8.38 11.32
C ARG A 270 -2.13 7.32 12.39
N PRO A 271 -1.82 6.03 12.12
CA PRO A 271 -1.95 4.98 13.14
C PRO A 271 -1.12 5.27 14.38
N PRO A 272 -1.50 4.73 15.55
CA PRO A 272 -0.74 4.90 16.78
C PRO A 272 0.67 4.34 16.64
N GLY A 273 1.67 5.04 17.21
CA GLY A 273 3.08 4.69 17.07
C GLY A 273 3.73 5.18 15.78
N SER A 274 3.02 5.90 14.90
CA SER A 274 3.63 6.50 13.72
C SER A 274 4.68 7.54 14.10
N LEU A 275 5.80 7.51 13.38
CA LEU A 275 6.86 8.50 13.50
C LEU A 275 6.35 9.90 13.07
N PRO A 276 7.07 11.00 13.42
CA PRO A 276 6.82 12.31 12.84
C PRO A 276 6.70 12.24 11.32
N GLU A 277 5.83 13.07 10.70
CA GLU A 277 5.40 12.89 9.31
C GLU A 277 6.56 12.77 8.32
N SER A 278 7.60 13.61 8.44
CA SER A 278 8.77 13.52 7.58
C SER A 278 9.47 12.17 7.66
N GLN A 279 9.75 11.68 8.87
CA GLN A 279 10.37 10.37 9.10
C GLN A 279 9.44 9.22 8.74
N PHE A 280 8.13 9.39 8.94
CA PHE A 280 7.13 8.39 8.59
C PHE A 280 7.13 8.13 7.08
N VAL A 281 7.06 9.18 6.27
CA VAL A 281 7.03 9.07 4.81
C VAL A 281 8.37 8.57 4.26
N GLU A 282 9.48 8.95 4.90
CA GLU A 282 10.82 8.43 4.59
C GLU A 282 10.95 6.92 4.78
N ARG A 283 10.29 6.33 5.78
CA ARG A 283 10.38 4.90 6.08
C ARG A 283 9.25 4.05 5.52
N CYS A 284 8.09 4.64 5.25
CA CYS A 284 6.93 3.90 4.78
C CYS A 284 7.10 3.40 3.35
N ILE A 285 7.19 2.09 3.15
CA ILE A 285 7.26 1.44 1.83
C ILE A 285 5.89 1.16 1.21
N ARG A 286 4.81 1.59 1.84
CA ARG A 286 3.42 1.51 1.34
C ARG A 286 2.97 0.08 1.03
N CYS A 287 3.43 -0.89 1.82
CA CYS A 287 3.11 -2.32 1.62
C CYS A 287 1.66 -2.70 1.99
N GLY A 288 0.94 -1.84 2.74
CA GLY A 288 -0.45 -2.06 3.12
C GLY A 288 -0.69 -3.08 4.25
N GLN A 289 0.35 -3.64 4.88
CA GLN A 289 0.20 -4.65 5.92
C GLN A 289 -0.56 -4.13 7.14
N CYS A 290 -0.28 -2.89 7.58
CA CYS A 290 -0.98 -2.24 8.68
C CYS A 290 -2.48 -2.05 8.42
N MET A 291 -2.86 -1.81 7.15
CA MET A 291 -4.26 -1.69 6.74
C MET A 291 -4.96 -3.05 6.79
N ARG A 292 -4.27 -4.10 6.30
CA ARG A 292 -4.81 -5.46 6.27
C ARG A 292 -5.03 -6.06 7.66
N VAL A 293 -4.14 -5.78 8.61
CA VAL A 293 -4.21 -6.33 9.96
C VAL A 293 -5.20 -5.61 10.86
N CYS A 294 -5.69 -4.42 10.45
CA CYS A 294 -6.61 -3.61 11.25
C CYS A 294 -7.96 -4.30 11.44
N PRO A 295 -8.35 -4.71 12.67
CA PRO A 295 -9.56 -5.49 12.89
C PRO A 295 -10.84 -4.71 12.60
N ASN A 296 -10.82 -3.39 12.83
CA ASN A 296 -11.97 -2.52 12.61
C ASN A 296 -11.95 -1.82 11.24
N ASN A 297 -11.05 -2.24 10.32
CA ASN A 297 -10.90 -1.62 9.00
C ASN A 297 -10.75 -0.09 9.04
N ALA A 298 -10.09 0.44 10.07
CA ALA A 298 -9.95 1.87 10.25
C ALA A 298 -8.87 2.51 9.37
N LEU A 299 -7.90 1.71 8.90
CA LEU A 299 -6.75 2.19 8.14
C LEU A 299 -6.95 2.01 6.63
N HIS A 300 -6.82 3.10 5.90
CA HIS A 300 -7.02 3.17 4.46
C HIS A 300 -5.81 3.79 3.76
N PRO A 301 -5.61 3.52 2.45
CA PRO A 301 -4.56 4.19 1.68
C PRO A 301 -4.91 5.67 1.46
N THR A 302 -3.98 6.58 1.74
CA THR A 302 -4.10 8.00 1.35
C THR A 302 -4.08 8.13 -0.16
N MET A 303 -4.79 9.13 -0.67
CA MET A 303 -4.64 9.60 -2.05
C MET A 303 -3.72 10.82 -2.09
N LEU A 304 -4.24 12.01 -1.89
CA LEU A 304 -3.48 13.26 -1.89
C LEU A 304 -3.42 13.96 -0.54
N GLN A 305 -4.10 13.42 0.50
CA GLN A 305 -4.15 14.01 1.84
C GLN A 305 -2.78 14.16 2.51
N ALA A 306 -1.84 13.31 2.13
CA ALA A 306 -0.46 13.32 2.62
C ALA A 306 0.53 13.85 1.55
N GLY A 307 0.05 14.67 0.61
CA GLY A 307 0.82 15.08 -0.55
C GLY A 307 1.17 13.92 -1.49
N ALA A 308 1.87 14.23 -2.57
CA ALA A 308 2.26 13.22 -3.57
C ALA A 308 3.28 12.21 -3.00
N GLU A 309 4.14 12.63 -2.08
CA GLU A 309 5.10 11.74 -1.42
C GLU A 309 4.41 10.75 -0.48
N GLY A 310 3.23 11.08 0.07
CA GLY A 310 2.48 10.22 0.97
C GLY A 310 1.47 9.30 0.31
N ILE A 311 1.34 9.27 -1.01
CA ILE A 311 0.37 8.44 -1.73
C ILE A 311 0.45 6.97 -1.26
N TRP A 312 -0.73 6.38 -1.00
CA TRP A 312 -0.92 5.01 -0.54
C TRP A 312 -0.31 4.66 0.82
N SER A 313 0.12 5.65 1.60
CA SER A 313 0.45 5.45 3.00
C SER A 313 -0.83 5.33 3.87
N PRO A 314 -0.79 4.72 5.06
CA PRO A 314 -2.00 4.51 5.86
C PRO A 314 -2.53 5.81 6.49
N VAL A 315 -3.82 6.01 6.41
CA VAL A 315 -4.60 7.03 7.13
C VAL A 315 -5.75 6.37 7.84
N LEU A 316 -6.08 6.82 9.03
CA LEU A 316 -7.25 6.40 9.76
C LEU A 316 -8.46 7.21 9.28
N ILE A 317 -9.55 6.53 8.92
CA ILE A 317 -10.83 7.14 8.52
C ILE A 317 -11.88 6.74 9.53
N PRO A 318 -12.14 7.60 10.54
CA PRO A 318 -13.00 7.24 11.68
C PRO A 318 -14.42 6.87 11.29
N ARG A 319 -14.94 7.42 10.19
CA ARG A 319 -16.30 7.12 9.72
C ARG A 319 -16.50 5.69 9.22
N ILE A 320 -15.41 5.04 8.79
CA ILE A 320 -15.43 3.64 8.31
C ILE A 320 -15.10 2.67 9.44
N GLY A 321 -14.16 3.06 10.30
CA GLY A 321 -13.73 2.24 11.42
C GLY A 321 -12.90 3.04 12.41
N TYR A 322 -12.78 2.57 13.61
CA TYR A 322 -12.09 3.24 14.71
C TYR A 322 -10.87 2.45 15.18
N CYS A 323 -9.94 3.13 15.83
CA CYS A 323 -8.76 2.48 16.41
C CYS A 323 -9.15 1.77 17.71
N GLU A 324 -9.07 0.43 17.72
CA GLU A 324 -9.34 -0.39 18.91
C GLU A 324 -8.32 -0.08 20.01
N PRO A 325 -8.74 0.31 21.22
CA PRO A 325 -7.83 0.73 22.30
C PRO A 325 -6.80 -0.34 22.68
N THR A 326 -7.21 -1.60 22.72
CA THR A 326 -6.36 -2.73 23.13
C THR A 326 -5.53 -3.35 22.01
N CYS A 327 -5.60 -2.82 20.78
CA CYS A 327 -4.91 -3.37 19.62
C CYS A 327 -3.63 -2.58 19.29
N THR A 328 -2.51 -3.28 19.07
CA THR A 328 -1.22 -2.71 18.66
C THR A 328 -0.66 -3.31 17.37
N LEU A 329 -1.47 -4.08 16.64
CA LEU A 329 -1.05 -4.89 15.48
C LEU A 329 -0.39 -4.10 14.35
N CYS A 330 -0.82 -2.85 14.09
CA CYS A 330 -0.24 -2.04 13.00
C CYS A 330 1.26 -1.76 13.16
N GLY A 331 1.74 -1.59 14.41
CA GLY A 331 3.16 -1.45 14.72
C GLY A 331 3.93 -2.77 14.60
N GLN A 332 3.32 -3.88 15.05
CA GLN A 332 3.94 -5.22 15.02
C GLN A 332 4.22 -5.70 13.59
N VAL A 333 3.35 -5.38 12.63
CA VAL A 333 3.51 -5.82 11.23
C VAL A 333 4.28 -4.84 10.36
N CYS A 334 4.74 -3.70 10.89
CA CYS A 334 5.44 -2.70 10.09
C CYS A 334 6.91 -3.09 9.87
N PRO A 335 7.32 -3.52 8.65
CA PRO A 335 8.66 -4.06 8.43
C PRO A 335 9.77 -3.01 8.49
N THR A 336 9.43 -1.73 8.35
CA THR A 336 10.40 -0.63 8.30
C THR A 336 10.41 0.22 9.58
N GLY A 337 9.54 -0.08 10.54
CA GLY A 337 9.40 0.72 11.74
C GLY A 337 8.88 2.15 11.51
N ALA A 338 8.25 2.43 10.36
CA ALA A 338 7.53 3.70 10.13
C ALA A 338 6.40 3.88 11.16
N ILE A 339 5.79 2.76 11.57
CA ILE A 339 4.90 2.66 12.73
C ILE A 339 5.70 1.87 13.77
N ALA A 340 6.10 2.51 14.85
CA ALA A 340 6.80 1.85 15.95
C ALA A 340 5.89 0.88 16.70
N GLU A 341 6.44 -0.20 17.17
CA GLU A 341 5.72 -1.12 18.05
C GLU A 341 5.45 -0.45 19.38
N LEU A 342 4.19 -0.46 19.80
CA LEU A 342 3.75 0.08 21.08
C LEU A 342 3.33 -1.04 22.02
N SER A 343 3.71 -0.94 23.30
CA SER A 343 3.05 -1.70 24.35
C SER A 343 1.64 -1.13 24.62
N LEU A 344 0.74 -1.95 25.15
CA LEU A 344 -0.61 -1.50 25.52
C LEU A 344 -0.57 -0.34 26.50
N VAL A 345 0.32 -0.37 27.48
CA VAL A 345 0.51 0.70 28.46
C VAL A 345 0.87 2.02 27.78
N ARG A 346 1.77 2.00 26.80
CA ARG A 346 2.13 3.21 26.04
C ARG A 346 1.01 3.70 25.13
N LYS A 347 0.17 2.81 24.66
CA LYS A 347 -0.95 3.17 23.79
C LYS A 347 -2.09 3.80 24.57
N VAL A 348 -2.54 3.15 25.64
CA VAL A 348 -3.70 3.56 26.43
C VAL A 348 -3.35 4.62 27.46
N GLY A 349 -2.11 4.57 27.96
CA GLY A 349 -1.65 5.39 29.08
C GLY A 349 -1.98 4.73 30.43
N ASN A 350 -1.36 5.23 31.48
CA ASN A 350 -1.66 4.97 32.88
C ASN A 350 -1.31 6.22 33.69
N GLU A 351 -1.33 6.16 35.01
CA GLU A 351 -1.02 7.28 35.92
C GLU A 351 0.36 7.89 35.66
N THR A 352 1.34 7.10 35.22
CA THR A 352 2.74 7.54 35.01
C THR A 352 3.10 7.81 33.56
N VAL A 353 2.39 7.18 32.60
CA VAL A 353 2.69 7.27 31.17
C VAL A 353 1.49 7.86 30.43
N PRO A 354 1.63 9.01 29.78
CA PRO A 354 0.54 9.60 29.00
C PRO A 354 0.18 8.70 27.80
N PRO A 355 -1.09 8.68 27.38
CA PRO A 355 -1.53 7.89 26.26
C PRO A 355 -0.91 8.37 24.94
N ASN A 356 -0.69 7.44 24.00
CA ASN A 356 -0.28 7.77 22.65
C ASN A 356 -1.48 8.31 21.88
N ARG A 357 -1.59 9.63 21.77
CA ARG A 357 -2.68 10.32 21.08
C ARG A 357 -2.41 10.34 19.58
N ILE A 358 -3.42 10.00 18.80
CA ILE A 358 -3.38 10.10 17.33
C ILE A 358 -4.16 11.31 16.81
N GLY A 359 -4.83 12.03 17.70
CA GLY A 359 -5.60 13.23 17.40
C GLY A 359 -6.54 13.62 18.53
N THR A 360 -7.46 14.52 18.24
CA THR A 360 -8.48 15.01 19.19
C THR A 360 -9.84 15.10 18.53
N ALA A 361 -10.90 14.79 19.28
CA ALA A 361 -12.28 14.91 18.84
C ALA A 361 -12.78 16.35 19.00
N PHE A 362 -13.56 16.82 18.03
CA PHE A 362 -14.26 18.10 18.05
C PHE A 362 -15.73 17.92 17.74
N ILE A 363 -16.60 18.73 18.35
CA ILE A 363 -18.03 18.69 18.13
C ILE A 363 -18.44 19.88 17.26
N ASP A 364 -19.10 19.57 16.15
CA ASP A 364 -19.82 20.55 15.35
C ASP A 364 -21.20 20.78 15.99
N ARG A 365 -21.32 21.87 16.73
CA ARG A 365 -22.55 22.21 17.47
C ARG A 365 -23.74 22.45 16.54
N GLY A 366 -23.47 22.92 15.30
CA GLY A 366 -24.55 23.15 14.31
C GLY A 366 -25.18 21.85 13.78
N ARG A 367 -24.53 20.72 13.99
CA ARG A 367 -24.99 19.41 13.50
C ARG A 367 -25.33 18.44 14.62
N CYS A 368 -24.82 18.65 15.82
CA CYS A 368 -25.04 17.78 16.96
C CYS A 368 -26.49 17.87 17.45
N LEU A 369 -27.21 16.75 17.54
CA LEU A 369 -28.63 16.70 17.89
C LEU A 369 -28.96 17.45 19.20
N PRO A 370 -28.21 17.24 20.33
CA PRO A 370 -28.42 18.00 21.56
C PRO A 370 -28.15 19.51 21.42
N TRP A 371 -27.16 19.88 20.64
CA TRP A 371 -26.77 21.28 20.46
C TRP A 371 -27.68 22.04 19.50
N ALA A 372 -27.95 21.44 18.31
CA ALA A 372 -28.66 22.12 17.23
C ALA A 372 -30.20 22.02 17.35
N MET A 373 -30.69 20.91 17.89
CA MET A 373 -32.12 20.56 17.82
C MET A 373 -32.78 20.27 19.18
N ALA A 374 -32.05 20.35 20.29
CA ALA A 374 -32.49 19.96 21.62
C ALA A 374 -32.98 18.50 21.71
N ILE A 375 -32.48 17.62 20.80
CA ILE A 375 -32.84 16.19 20.78
C ILE A 375 -31.83 15.43 21.65
N PRO A 376 -32.25 14.65 22.66
CA PRO A 376 -31.37 13.88 23.51
C PRO A 376 -30.56 12.85 22.71
N CYS A 377 -29.22 12.80 22.94
CA CYS A 377 -28.32 11.84 22.34
C CYS A 377 -27.09 11.66 23.24
N ILE A 378 -26.74 10.42 23.57
CA ILE A 378 -25.60 10.06 24.43
C ILE A 378 -24.57 9.15 23.76
N VAL A 379 -24.76 8.82 22.50
CA VAL A 379 -23.98 7.77 21.76
C VAL A 379 -22.47 8.00 21.80
N CYS A 380 -22.00 9.24 21.64
CA CYS A 380 -20.57 9.53 21.58
C CYS A 380 -19.86 9.30 22.94
N GLU A 381 -20.55 9.46 24.05
CA GLU A 381 -20.02 9.16 25.38
C GLU A 381 -20.03 7.65 25.65
N GLU A 382 -21.11 6.95 25.28
CA GLU A 382 -21.19 5.48 25.44
C GLU A 382 -20.06 4.76 24.70
N TRP A 383 -19.75 5.21 23.49
CA TRP A 383 -18.67 4.64 22.66
C TRP A 383 -17.27 5.14 23.04
N CYS A 384 -17.15 6.11 23.94
CA CYS A 384 -15.84 6.59 24.37
C CYS A 384 -15.14 5.54 25.25
N PRO A 385 -13.97 5.03 24.82
CA PRO A 385 -13.30 3.92 25.52
C PRO A 385 -12.38 4.38 26.66
N THR A 386 -12.18 5.70 26.84
CA THR A 386 -11.26 6.21 27.87
C THR A 386 -11.88 6.13 29.26
N SER A 387 -11.06 5.97 30.29
CA SER A 387 -11.47 5.99 31.69
C SER A 387 -10.51 6.91 32.48
N PRO A 388 -10.99 8.06 33.00
CA PRO A 388 -12.35 8.61 32.84
C PRO A 388 -12.66 8.94 31.37
N LYS A 389 -13.96 9.06 31.06
CA LYS A 389 -14.42 9.34 29.68
C LYS A 389 -14.01 10.72 29.22
N ALA A 390 -13.44 10.80 28.00
CA ALA A 390 -13.09 12.08 27.38
C ALA A 390 -14.31 12.86 26.87
N VAL A 391 -15.40 12.17 26.55
CA VAL A 391 -16.69 12.80 26.23
C VAL A 391 -17.53 12.87 27.52
N TYR A 392 -17.95 14.06 27.89
CA TYR A 392 -18.78 14.31 29.06
C TYR A 392 -19.98 15.20 28.72
N PHE A 393 -20.99 15.22 29.57
CA PHE A 393 -22.18 16.01 29.34
C PHE A 393 -22.34 17.14 30.38
N SER A 394 -22.81 18.30 29.89
CA SER A 394 -23.41 19.36 30.70
C SER A 394 -24.90 19.32 30.51
N GLU A 395 -25.69 19.38 31.63
CA GLU A 395 -27.13 19.53 31.57
C GLU A 395 -27.48 21.01 31.43
N GLU A 396 -28.23 21.34 30.40
CA GLU A 396 -28.69 22.71 30.14
C GLU A 396 -30.21 22.69 29.85
N THR A 397 -30.92 23.64 30.40
CA THR A 397 -32.31 23.88 30.03
C THR A 397 -32.36 24.75 28.79
N VAL A 398 -32.95 24.25 27.72
CA VAL A 398 -33.06 24.93 26.42
C VAL A 398 -34.49 24.93 25.94
N VAL A 399 -34.84 25.94 25.15
CA VAL A 399 -36.18 26.02 24.53
C VAL A 399 -36.14 25.22 23.22
N ASP A 400 -37.02 24.23 23.12
CA ASP A 400 -37.19 23.42 21.91
C ASP A 400 -37.94 24.20 20.81
N ARG A 401 -37.98 23.66 19.61
CA ARG A 401 -38.73 24.21 18.46
C ARG A 401 -40.21 24.43 18.74
N LYS A 402 -40.78 23.66 19.67
CA LYS A 402 -42.16 23.79 20.14
C LYS A 402 -42.35 24.88 21.20
N LYS A 403 -41.30 25.59 21.57
CA LYS A 403 -41.22 26.59 22.64
C LYS A 403 -41.37 26.02 24.05
N ASP A 404 -41.17 24.72 24.22
CA ASP A 404 -41.15 24.06 25.53
C ASP A 404 -39.75 24.11 26.13
N GLU A 405 -39.62 24.29 27.44
CA GLU A 405 -38.38 24.18 28.16
C GLU A 405 -38.02 22.70 28.37
N VAL A 406 -36.90 22.26 27.78
CA VAL A 406 -36.44 20.88 27.85
C VAL A 406 -35.03 20.84 28.44
N LYS A 407 -34.81 19.94 29.40
CA LYS A 407 -33.44 19.63 29.89
C LYS A 407 -32.74 18.70 28.93
N VAL A 408 -31.63 19.14 28.38
CA VAL A 408 -30.83 18.35 27.39
C VAL A 408 -29.41 18.22 27.89
N LYS A 409 -28.86 17.00 27.75
CA LYS A 409 -27.45 16.70 27.98
C LYS A 409 -26.63 17.06 26.74
N ARG A 410 -25.85 18.11 26.83
CA ARG A 410 -24.99 18.59 25.74
C ARG A 410 -23.56 17.98 25.84
N PRO A 411 -23.10 17.26 24.84
CA PRO A 411 -21.78 16.67 24.88
C PRO A 411 -20.65 17.71 24.73
N SER A 412 -19.57 17.51 25.46
CA SER A 412 -18.32 18.23 25.36
C SER A 412 -17.16 17.23 25.39
N VAL A 413 -16.00 17.63 24.89
CA VAL A 413 -14.81 16.76 24.83
C VAL A 413 -13.70 17.35 25.69
N ASP A 414 -13.15 16.54 26.58
CA ASP A 414 -11.90 16.86 27.25
C ASP A 414 -10.72 16.45 26.38
N PRO A 415 -9.95 17.42 25.84
CA PRO A 415 -8.83 17.10 24.96
C PRO A 415 -7.65 16.45 25.70
N GLN A 416 -7.59 16.50 27.01
CA GLN A 416 -6.52 15.85 27.78
C GLN A 416 -6.73 14.35 27.88
N LEU A 417 -7.99 13.90 27.95
CA LEU A 417 -8.35 12.50 28.04
C LEU A 417 -8.56 11.85 26.67
N CYS A 418 -8.81 12.68 25.64
CA CYS A 418 -9.09 12.18 24.29
C CYS A 418 -7.82 11.60 23.64
N THR A 419 -7.90 10.35 23.18
CA THR A 419 -6.83 9.66 22.44
C THR A 419 -6.93 9.80 20.93
N GLY A 420 -8.07 10.32 20.41
CA GLY A 420 -8.33 10.44 18.97
C GLY A 420 -8.67 9.11 18.30
N CYS A 421 -9.14 8.11 19.03
CA CYS A 421 -9.40 6.76 18.52
C CYS A 421 -10.47 6.68 17.42
N GLY A 422 -11.41 7.65 17.36
CA GLY A 422 -12.44 7.73 16.33
C GLY A 422 -13.74 6.98 16.65
N ALA A 423 -13.87 6.31 17.78
CA ALA A 423 -15.04 5.52 18.13
C ALA A 423 -16.33 6.39 18.20
N CYS A 424 -16.24 7.60 18.75
CA CYS A 424 -17.33 8.55 18.82
C CYS A 424 -17.80 9.05 17.44
N GLU A 425 -16.86 9.27 16.49
CA GLU A 425 -17.20 9.65 15.12
C GLU A 425 -17.84 8.48 14.36
N TYR A 426 -17.30 7.27 14.54
CA TYR A 426 -17.83 6.04 13.95
C TYR A 426 -19.29 5.81 14.34
N ALA A 427 -19.60 5.93 15.63
CA ALA A 427 -20.91 5.64 16.19
C ALA A 427 -21.93 6.79 16.02
N CYS A 428 -21.48 7.99 15.63
CA CYS A 428 -22.36 9.16 15.52
C CYS A 428 -23.55 8.89 14.58
N PRO A 429 -24.81 9.07 15.04
CA PRO A 429 -26.00 8.76 14.26
C PRO A 429 -26.28 9.75 13.11
N VAL A 430 -25.59 10.89 13.08
CA VAL A 430 -25.72 11.87 11.98
C VAL A 430 -25.07 11.27 10.72
N THR A 431 -25.87 11.00 9.68
CA THR A 431 -25.54 10.07 8.61
C THR A 431 -24.58 10.60 7.54
N ASP A 432 -24.69 11.86 7.11
CA ASP A 432 -23.86 12.41 6.05
C ASP A 432 -22.44 12.74 6.56
N ARG A 433 -22.33 13.70 7.45
CA ARG A 433 -21.10 14.06 8.14
C ARG A 433 -21.36 14.02 9.65
N ALA A 434 -20.56 13.24 10.36
CA ALA A 434 -20.70 13.11 11.80
C ALA A 434 -20.62 14.49 12.49
N ALA A 435 -21.44 14.66 13.52
CA ALA A 435 -21.43 15.86 14.34
C ALA A 435 -20.24 15.93 15.31
N ILE A 436 -19.63 14.79 15.61
CA ILE A 436 -18.34 14.69 16.31
C ILE A 436 -17.33 14.09 15.34
N TYR A 437 -16.19 14.72 15.19
CA TYR A 437 -15.16 14.32 14.22
C TYR A 437 -13.77 14.43 14.83
N ILE A 438 -12.87 13.58 14.36
CA ILE A 438 -11.48 13.55 14.81
C ILE A 438 -10.59 14.36 13.85
N THR A 439 -9.63 15.05 14.44
CA THR A 439 -8.54 15.71 13.72
C THR A 439 -7.21 15.27 14.27
N SER A 440 -6.14 15.43 13.49
CA SER A 440 -4.76 15.15 13.93
C SER A 440 -4.23 16.13 14.98
N VAL A 441 -4.97 17.19 15.31
CA VAL A 441 -4.57 18.20 16.31
C VAL A 441 -4.39 17.56 17.68
N GLY A 442 -3.26 17.84 18.34
CA GLY A 442 -2.92 17.28 19.64
C GLY A 442 -2.30 15.88 19.58
N GLU A 443 -1.91 15.39 18.39
CA GLU A 443 -1.24 14.10 18.25
C GLU A 443 0.13 14.05 18.92
N SER A 444 0.48 12.92 19.56
CA SER A 444 1.73 12.77 20.31
C SER A 444 2.99 12.81 19.46
N ARG A 445 2.88 12.48 18.16
CA ARG A 445 4.02 12.43 17.22
C ARG A 445 4.49 13.81 16.72
N SER A 446 3.64 14.84 16.84
CA SER A 446 3.97 16.21 16.40
C SER A 446 4.09 17.16 17.57
N LYS A 447 5.23 17.84 17.69
CA LYS A 447 5.42 18.90 18.69
C LYS A 447 4.78 20.23 18.27
N ARG A 448 4.48 20.43 17.00
CA ARG A 448 3.93 21.67 16.44
C ARG A 448 2.41 21.66 16.38
N ASN A 449 1.81 20.50 16.17
CA ASN A 449 0.35 20.32 16.05
C ASN A 449 -0.30 20.16 17.43
N GLN A 450 -0.14 21.17 18.30
CA GLN A 450 -0.64 21.17 19.67
C GLN A 450 -1.98 21.91 19.78
N LEU A 451 -2.80 21.48 20.72
CA LEU A 451 -3.98 22.22 21.13
C LEU A 451 -3.56 23.44 21.96
N LEU A 452 -3.85 24.63 21.48
CA LEU A 452 -3.59 25.90 22.17
C LEU A 452 -4.74 26.29 23.12
N LEU A 453 -5.52 25.35 23.59
CA LEU A 453 -6.60 25.64 24.54
C LEU A 453 -6.06 25.68 25.96
N LYS A 454 -6.45 26.71 26.73
CA LYS A 454 -6.25 26.72 28.18
C LYS A 454 -6.89 25.49 28.79
N THR A 455 -6.10 24.69 29.50
CA THR A 455 -6.61 23.57 30.25
C THR A 455 -7.47 24.10 31.40
N ARG A 456 -8.72 23.69 31.45
CA ARG A 456 -9.60 23.99 32.60
C ARG A 456 -9.03 23.22 33.80
N ASN A 457 -8.55 23.94 34.81
CA ASN A 457 -8.16 23.30 36.08
C ASN A 457 -9.43 22.71 36.72
N MET A 458 -9.63 21.40 36.60
CA MET A 458 -10.77 20.68 37.19
C MET A 458 -10.72 20.62 38.73
N SER A 459 -9.81 21.35 39.38
CA SER A 459 -9.66 21.34 40.85
C SER A 459 -10.52 22.39 41.59
N ASN A 460 -11.35 23.17 40.91
CA ASN A 460 -12.18 24.13 41.63
C ASN A 460 -13.63 24.22 41.07
N PRO A 461 -14.63 23.61 41.73
CA PRO A 461 -16.03 23.75 41.34
C PRO A 461 -16.68 25.10 41.61
N ARG A 462 -15.94 26.10 42.13
CA ARG A 462 -16.49 27.35 42.64
C ARG A 462 -16.38 28.58 41.73
N ASP A 463 -15.83 28.46 40.52
CA ASP A 463 -15.69 29.61 39.59
C ASP A 463 -16.83 29.70 38.55
N GLU A 464 -18.04 29.23 38.89
CA GLU A 464 -19.21 29.35 38.00
C GLU A 464 -20.07 30.62 38.28
N THR A 465 -19.60 31.58 39.07
CA THR A 465 -20.32 32.85 39.26
C THR A 465 -19.38 34.05 39.08
N SER A 466 -19.25 34.50 37.83
CA SER A 466 -19.07 35.92 37.46
C SER A 466 -19.19 36.08 35.95
#